data_4d4f77386376c39c8114636217e448fd
#
_entry.id   4d4f77386376c39c8114636217e448fd
#
_cell.length_a   1.000
_cell.length_b   1.000
_cell.length_c   1.000
_cell.angle_alpha   90.00
_cell.angle_beta   90.00
_cell.angle_gamma   90.00
#
_symmetry.space_group_name_H-M   'P 1'
#
loop_
_entity.id
_entity.type
_entity.pdbx_description
1 polymer ?
#
loop_
_entity_poly.entity_id
_entity_poly.type
_entity_poly.pdbx_seq_one_letter_code
_entity_poly.pdbx_strand_id
1 'polypeptide(L)'
;MTAESTKSCIRSTFDQLVRVFKSAPALTEMLNDTSFDIERIGEAKAAVFVVIPDEKTTFHFLATLFISQCYTTLLETAERHGGSLPRRTNIILEEFCNLPALGDIVPMITAARSRNIRLHMVIQSYGQLVEKYGENVSRAILDNCGNMIYLHTREMDFLTYISRLAGNNEYGRPLISTSRLQRLQKNETIIFHGRCCPYLAEDVPLIFDYPIKLGTELRSAPQKPKKEKKRRRIGDVLKPPELSGDTDVWD
;
A
#
# COMPACT_ATOMS: atom_id res chain seq x y z
N MET A 1 -32.42 30.54 24.93
CA MET A 1 -32.94 29.60 23.90
C MET A 1 -31.83 28.99 23.03
N THR A 2 -30.83 29.73 22.59
CA THR A 2 -29.75 29.22 21.73
C THR A 2 -28.88 28.10 22.39
N ALA A 3 -28.64 28.12 23.69
CA ALA A 3 -27.80 27.13 24.38
C ALA A 3 -28.43 25.74 24.50
N GLU A 4 -29.76 25.63 24.59
CA GLU A 4 -30.43 24.32 24.68
C GLU A 4 -30.54 23.64 23.33
N SER A 5 -30.80 24.38 22.25
CA SER A 5 -30.80 23.82 20.91
C SER A 5 -29.41 23.31 20.51
N THR A 6 -28.35 24.05 20.85
CA THR A 6 -26.95 23.63 20.61
C THR A 6 -26.62 22.38 21.40
N LYS A 7 -26.99 22.29 22.69
CA LYS A 7 -26.81 21.07 23.50
C LYS A 7 -27.55 19.86 22.92
N SER A 8 -28.79 20.07 22.47
CA SER A 8 -29.58 19.01 21.84
C SER A 8 -28.93 18.51 20.54
N CYS A 9 -28.40 19.40 19.69
CA CYS A 9 -27.69 19.02 18.49
C CYS A 9 -26.40 18.24 18.80
N ILE A 10 -25.61 18.71 19.76
CA ILE A 10 -24.37 18.01 20.20
C ILE A 10 -24.71 16.63 20.73
N ARG A 11 -25.76 16.52 21.58
CA ARG A 11 -26.18 15.23 22.15
C ARG A 11 -26.69 14.29 21.05
N SER A 12 -27.47 14.78 20.10
CA SER A 12 -27.95 13.99 18.97
C SER A 12 -26.80 13.47 18.11
N THR A 13 -25.81 14.31 17.81
CA THR A 13 -24.62 13.91 17.06
C THR A 13 -23.80 12.86 17.84
N PHE A 14 -23.60 13.09 19.15
CA PHE A 14 -22.92 12.11 20.01
C PHE A 14 -23.66 10.79 20.05
N ASP A 15 -24.98 10.77 20.30
CA ASP A 15 -25.78 9.57 20.33
C ASP A 15 -25.75 8.82 18.99
N GLN A 16 -25.68 9.54 17.87
CA GLN A 16 -25.54 8.94 16.55
C GLN A 16 -24.18 8.26 16.37
N LEU A 17 -23.09 8.88 16.81
CA LEU A 17 -21.73 8.30 16.76
C LEU A 17 -21.60 7.07 17.67
N VAL A 18 -22.20 7.11 18.86
CA VAL A 18 -22.15 6.02 19.85
C VAL A 18 -23.15 4.91 19.55
N ARG A 19 -24.09 5.14 18.64
CA ARG A 19 -25.13 4.16 18.29
C ARG A 19 -24.57 2.82 17.82
N VAL A 20 -23.43 2.85 17.12
CA VAL A 20 -22.76 1.63 16.64
C VAL A 20 -22.41 0.71 17.80
N PHE A 21 -21.90 1.24 18.92
CA PHE A 21 -21.57 0.45 20.10
C PHE A 21 -22.81 -0.09 20.80
N LYS A 22 -23.88 0.71 20.85
CA LYS A 22 -25.17 0.29 21.43
C LYS A 22 -25.85 -0.82 20.61
N SER A 23 -25.65 -0.82 19.29
CA SER A 23 -26.27 -1.79 18.38
C SER A 23 -25.46 -3.07 18.17
N ALA A 24 -24.23 -3.14 18.66
CA ALA A 24 -23.33 -4.28 18.51
C ALA A 24 -22.73 -4.71 19.86
N PRO A 25 -23.47 -5.45 20.71
CA PRO A 25 -23.00 -5.89 22.03
C PRO A 25 -21.68 -6.67 21.98
N ALA A 26 -21.49 -7.54 20.98
CA ALA A 26 -20.26 -8.28 20.79
C ALA A 26 -19.03 -7.37 20.54
N LEU A 27 -19.22 -6.23 19.86
CA LEU A 27 -18.18 -5.23 19.69
C LEU A 27 -17.81 -4.57 21.03
N THR A 28 -18.83 -4.23 21.83
CA THR A 28 -18.61 -3.65 23.16
C THR A 28 -17.87 -4.62 24.07
N GLU A 29 -18.23 -5.90 24.05
CA GLU A 29 -17.53 -6.95 24.77
C GLU A 29 -16.08 -7.09 24.33
N MET A 30 -15.82 -7.12 23.02
CA MET A 30 -14.47 -7.19 22.46
C MET A 30 -13.60 -5.99 22.87
N LEU A 31 -14.18 -4.80 22.97
CA LEU A 31 -13.47 -3.56 23.32
C LEU A 31 -13.29 -3.35 24.83
N ASN A 32 -14.02 -4.08 25.66
CA ASN A 32 -13.92 -4.00 27.12
C ASN A 32 -12.71 -4.73 27.70
N ASP A 33 -12.11 -5.64 26.94
CA ASP A 33 -10.93 -6.39 27.37
C ASP A 33 -9.71 -6.01 26.56
N THR A 34 -8.59 -5.80 27.25
CA THR A 34 -7.29 -5.50 26.62
C THR A 34 -6.42 -6.75 26.65
N SER A 35 -6.61 -7.62 25.67
CA SER A 35 -5.79 -8.83 25.49
C SER A 35 -4.51 -8.61 24.70
N PHE A 36 -4.31 -7.39 24.17
CA PHE A 36 -3.27 -7.10 23.21
C PHE A 36 -2.54 -5.78 23.55
N ASP A 37 -1.21 -5.88 23.64
CA ASP A 37 -0.34 -4.74 23.90
C ASP A 37 0.31 -4.25 22.59
N ILE A 38 -0.06 -3.05 22.17
CA ILE A 38 0.42 -2.43 20.94
C ILE A 38 1.94 -2.13 21.01
N GLU A 39 2.47 -1.79 22.17
CA GLU A 39 3.89 -1.46 22.36
C GLU A 39 4.79 -2.62 21.94
N ARG A 40 4.35 -3.85 22.18
CA ARG A 40 5.10 -5.06 21.81
C ARG A 40 5.35 -5.20 20.31
N ILE A 41 4.55 -4.56 19.45
CA ILE A 41 4.75 -4.62 17.99
C ILE A 41 6.10 -4.01 17.60
N GLY A 42 6.48 -2.90 18.23
CA GLY A 42 7.74 -2.21 17.95
C GLY A 42 8.97 -2.81 18.63
N GLU A 43 8.79 -3.63 19.67
CA GLU A 43 9.84 -4.17 20.53
C GLU A 43 10.10 -5.66 20.31
N ALA A 44 9.07 -6.45 20.11
CA ALA A 44 9.15 -7.89 19.96
C ALA A 44 8.80 -8.34 18.53
N LYS A 45 9.11 -9.60 18.20
CA LYS A 45 8.66 -10.22 16.95
C LYS A 45 7.18 -10.56 17.07
N ALA A 46 6.34 -9.76 16.47
CA ALA A 46 4.88 -9.90 16.50
C ALA A 46 4.28 -9.70 15.10
N ALA A 47 3.10 -10.27 14.87
CA ALA A 47 2.26 -10.01 13.72
C ALA A 47 0.82 -9.86 14.19
N VAL A 48 0.17 -8.78 13.75
CA VAL A 48 -1.23 -8.48 14.06
C VAL A 48 -2.01 -8.48 12.76
N PHE A 49 -3.09 -9.23 12.72
CA PHE A 49 -3.99 -9.31 11.59
C PHE A 49 -5.32 -8.69 11.98
N VAL A 50 -5.69 -7.61 11.29
CA VAL A 50 -6.98 -6.95 11.45
C VAL A 50 -7.82 -7.30 10.24
N VAL A 51 -8.83 -8.14 10.43
CA VAL A 51 -9.73 -8.58 9.36
C VAL A 51 -11.01 -7.76 9.44
N ILE A 52 -11.34 -7.09 8.35
CA ILE A 52 -12.51 -6.23 8.24
C ILE A 52 -13.36 -6.74 7.08
N PRO A 53 -14.68 -6.97 7.28
CA PRO A 53 -15.55 -7.35 6.18
C PRO A 53 -15.71 -6.21 5.17
N ASP A 54 -15.42 -6.46 3.90
CA ASP A 54 -15.50 -5.46 2.83
C ASP A 54 -16.94 -4.93 2.63
N GLU A 55 -17.93 -5.81 2.80
CA GLU A 55 -19.34 -5.50 2.59
C GLU A 55 -19.95 -4.61 3.70
N LYS A 56 -19.33 -4.53 4.88
CA LYS A 56 -19.86 -3.81 6.05
C LYS A 56 -19.00 -2.62 6.41
N THR A 57 -19.20 -1.52 5.73
CA THR A 57 -18.44 -0.26 5.95
C THR A 57 -18.66 0.34 7.35
N THR A 58 -19.72 -0.08 8.06
CA THR A 58 -20.10 0.45 9.38
C THR A 58 -18.98 0.36 10.42
N PHE A 59 -18.08 -0.63 10.30
CA PHE A 59 -17.00 -0.85 11.26
C PHE A 59 -15.61 -0.41 10.74
N HIS A 60 -15.51 0.09 9.50
CA HIS A 60 -14.25 0.51 8.93
C HIS A 60 -13.57 1.63 9.74
N PHE A 61 -14.35 2.48 10.42
CA PHE A 61 -13.81 3.53 11.29
C PHE A 61 -12.99 2.98 12.45
N LEU A 62 -13.35 1.77 12.97
CA LEU A 62 -12.60 1.13 14.04
C LEU A 62 -11.20 0.73 13.58
N ALA A 63 -11.07 0.26 12.35
CA ALA A 63 -9.77 -0.04 11.78
C ALA A 63 -8.92 1.23 11.63
N THR A 64 -9.52 2.30 11.14
CA THR A 64 -8.85 3.60 11.05
C THR A 64 -8.40 4.11 12.42
N LEU A 65 -9.27 3.99 13.43
CA LEU A 65 -8.94 4.33 14.82
C LEU A 65 -7.79 3.46 15.36
N PHE A 66 -7.85 2.16 15.13
CA PHE A 66 -6.82 1.22 15.54
C PHE A 66 -5.47 1.52 14.87
N ILE A 67 -5.45 1.80 13.56
CA ILE A 67 -4.24 2.19 12.83
C ILE A 67 -3.63 3.48 13.42
N SER A 68 -4.48 4.48 13.70
CA SER A 68 -4.03 5.75 14.29
C SER A 68 -3.47 5.55 15.69
N GLN A 69 -4.12 4.76 16.54
CA GLN A 69 -3.64 4.43 17.88
C GLN A 69 -2.33 3.64 17.83
N CYS A 70 -2.25 2.60 16.96
CA CYS A 70 -1.02 1.86 16.75
C CYS A 70 0.13 2.78 16.36
N TYR A 71 -0.11 3.67 15.41
CA TYR A 71 0.92 4.59 14.95
C TYR A 71 1.40 5.52 16.07
N THR A 72 0.47 6.11 16.83
CA THR A 72 0.79 6.98 17.98
C THR A 72 1.60 6.23 19.03
N THR A 73 1.17 5.05 19.44
CA THR A 73 1.90 4.22 20.42
C THR A 73 3.29 3.82 19.92
N LEU A 74 3.43 3.51 18.61
CA LEU A 74 4.73 3.20 18.01
C LEU A 74 5.64 4.42 17.99
N LEU A 75 5.11 5.64 17.81
CA LEU A 75 5.91 6.87 17.92
C LEU A 75 6.43 7.08 19.35
N GLU A 76 5.57 6.95 20.35
CA GLU A 76 5.94 7.05 21.77
C GLU A 76 6.99 5.99 22.14
N THR A 77 6.81 4.77 21.63
CA THR A 77 7.80 3.68 21.82
C THR A 77 9.13 4.04 21.16
N ALA A 78 9.11 4.59 19.95
CA ALA A 78 10.32 5.03 19.26
C ALA A 78 11.05 6.14 20.05
N GLU A 79 10.31 7.09 20.64
CA GLU A 79 10.89 8.14 21.47
C GLU A 79 11.59 7.58 22.70
N ARG A 80 10.99 6.61 23.39
CA ARG A 80 11.62 5.91 24.52
C ARG A 80 12.91 5.18 24.14
N HIS A 81 13.06 4.79 22.88
CA HIS A 81 14.23 4.12 22.33
C HIS A 81 15.18 5.03 21.53
N GLY A 82 15.22 6.33 21.86
CA GLY A 82 16.14 7.26 21.22
C GLY A 82 15.75 7.71 19.82
N GLY A 83 14.45 7.66 19.52
CA GLY A 83 13.87 8.22 18.29
C GLY A 83 13.57 7.20 17.18
N SER A 84 13.87 5.91 17.40
CA SER A 84 13.60 4.86 16.41
C SER A 84 13.22 3.54 17.09
N LEU A 85 12.28 2.83 16.53
CA LEU A 85 11.90 1.51 17.04
C LEU A 85 13.07 0.52 16.94
N PRO A 86 13.30 -0.32 17.96
CA PRO A 86 14.33 -1.34 17.94
C PRO A 86 14.07 -2.40 16.84
N ARG A 87 12.82 -2.59 16.46
CA ARG A 87 12.42 -3.47 15.36
C ARG A 87 11.66 -2.68 14.29
N ARG A 88 12.00 -2.97 13.03
CA ARG A 88 11.26 -2.42 11.90
C ARG A 88 9.83 -2.93 11.93
N THR A 89 8.88 -2.01 12.02
CA THR A 89 7.45 -2.30 11.97
C THR A 89 6.89 -1.98 10.59
N ASN A 90 6.21 -2.94 9.99
CA ASN A 90 5.54 -2.76 8.71
C ASN A 90 4.03 -2.70 8.95
N ILE A 91 3.39 -1.62 8.53
CA ILE A 91 1.95 -1.44 8.51
C ILE A 91 1.51 -1.67 7.07
N ILE A 92 0.79 -2.75 6.82
CA ILE A 92 0.32 -3.13 5.50
C ILE A 92 -1.18 -2.83 5.45
N LEU A 93 -1.57 -1.91 4.58
CA LEU A 93 -2.93 -1.46 4.38
C LEU A 93 -3.42 -1.97 3.03
N GLU A 94 -4.01 -3.14 3.04
CA GLU A 94 -4.67 -3.72 1.88
C GLU A 94 -5.98 -2.95 1.65
N GLU A 95 -6.33 -2.73 0.39
CA GLU A 95 -7.51 -1.94 0.00
C GLU A 95 -7.60 -0.59 0.72
N PHE A 96 -6.48 0.13 0.76
CA PHE A 96 -6.34 1.38 1.52
C PHE A 96 -7.45 2.40 1.23
N CYS A 97 -7.95 2.44 0.00
CA CYS A 97 -9.03 3.35 -0.39
C CYS A 97 -10.40 2.95 0.18
N ASN A 98 -10.59 1.74 0.69
CA ASN A 98 -11.87 1.32 1.29
C ASN A 98 -12.00 1.78 2.76
N LEU A 99 -10.88 2.07 3.42
CA LEU A 99 -10.90 2.61 4.78
C LEU A 99 -11.34 4.07 4.79
N PRO A 100 -11.99 4.57 5.84
CA PRO A 100 -12.15 6.01 6.06
C PRO A 100 -10.81 6.75 5.99
N ALA A 101 -10.83 8.00 5.55
CA ALA A 101 -9.61 8.78 5.43
C ALA A 101 -8.85 8.89 6.76
N LEU A 102 -7.58 8.57 6.72
CA LEU A 102 -6.64 8.84 7.82
C LEU A 102 -6.26 10.33 7.74
N GLY A 103 -6.73 11.15 8.71
CA GLY A 103 -6.52 12.61 8.67
C GLY A 103 -5.05 13.01 8.61
N ASP A 104 -4.19 12.26 9.29
CA ASP A 104 -2.76 12.56 9.42
C ASP A 104 -1.87 11.70 8.49
N ILE A 105 -2.41 11.18 7.38
CA ILE A 105 -1.67 10.26 6.51
C ILE A 105 -0.36 10.83 5.98
N VAL A 106 -0.32 12.11 5.59
CA VAL A 106 0.90 12.74 5.06
C VAL A 106 1.98 12.89 6.13
N PRO A 107 1.71 13.45 7.31
CA PRO A 107 2.64 13.40 8.44
C PRO A 107 3.10 11.99 8.80
N MET A 108 2.19 11.01 8.82
CA MET A 108 2.52 9.61 9.09
C MET A 108 3.56 9.07 8.10
N ILE A 109 3.32 9.21 6.80
CA ILE A 109 4.23 8.70 5.76
C ILE A 109 5.59 9.39 5.82
N THR A 110 5.59 10.70 6.05
CA THR A 110 6.81 11.50 6.07
C THR A 110 7.70 11.15 7.28
N ALA A 111 7.12 11.00 8.47
CA ALA A 111 7.86 10.76 9.71
C ALA A 111 8.19 9.27 9.94
N ALA A 112 7.39 8.34 9.41
CA ALA A 112 7.48 6.91 9.68
C ALA A 112 8.88 6.32 9.43
N ARG A 113 9.52 6.74 8.34
CA ARG A 113 10.83 6.20 7.93
C ARG A 113 11.91 6.39 9.01
N SER A 114 12.01 7.57 9.60
CA SER A 114 13.00 7.89 10.64
C SER A 114 12.74 7.10 11.92
N ARG A 115 11.49 6.72 12.17
CA ARG A 115 11.05 5.94 13.33
C ARG A 115 11.15 4.43 13.14
N ASN A 116 11.73 3.96 12.03
CA ASN A 116 11.81 2.55 11.63
C ASN A 116 10.43 1.91 11.37
N ILE A 117 9.45 2.73 10.96
CA ILE A 117 8.10 2.32 10.55
C ILE A 117 8.02 2.39 9.02
N ARG A 118 7.35 1.42 8.41
CA ARG A 118 7.09 1.35 6.98
C ARG A 118 5.59 1.22 6.75
N LEU A 119 5.05 2.11 5.92
CA LEU A 119 3.67 1.98 5.44
C LEU A 119 3.70 1.37 4.04
N HIS A 120 2.87 0.36 3.85
CA HIS A 120 2.63 -0.30 2.57
C HIS A 120 1.15 -0.13 2.25
N MET A 121 0.83 0.62 1.22
CA MET A 121 -0.54 0.89 0.82
C MET A 121 -0.82 0.19 -0.50
N VAL A 122 -1.87 -0.61 -0.54
CA VAL A 122 -2.37 -1.24 -1.76
C VAL A 122 -3.62 -0.49 -2.19
N ILE A 123 -3.61 0.03 -3.41
CA ILE A 123 -4.74 0.74 -4.01
C ILE A 123 -5.15 0.06 -5.31
N GLN A 124 -6.42 0.04 -5.59
CA GLN A 124 -6.94 -0.51 -6.86
C GLN A 124 -6.88 0.53 -7.97
N SER A 125 -7.10 1.80 -7.64
CA SER A 125 -7.10 2.89 -8.60
C SER A 125 -6.61 4.21 -7.98
N TYR A 126 -5.98 5.04 -8.81
CA TYR A 126 -5.55 6.38 -8.38
C TYR A 126 -6.76 7.31 -8.21
N GLY A 127 -7.78 7.15 -9.05
CA GLY A 127 -9.03 7.92 -8.94
C GLY A 127 -9.71 7.75 -7.59
N GLN A 128 -9.75 6.53 -7.03
CA GLN A 128 -10.27 6.29 -5.67
C GLN A 128 -9.45 7.01 -4.59
N LEU A 129 -8.13 7.07 -4.77
CA LEU A 129 -7.27 7.80 -3.84
C LEU A 129 -7.55 9.30 -3.88
N VAL A 130 -7.72 9.86 -5.09
CA VAL A 130 -8.07 11.27 -5.31
C VAL A 130 -9.46 11.60 -4.77
N GLU A 131 -10.44 10.74 -5.00
CA GLU A 131 -11.79 10.91 -4.46
C GLU A 131 -11.77 11.00 -2.92
N LYS A 132 -10.93 10.19 -2.27
CA LYS A 132 -10.86 10.11 -0.82
C LYS A 132 -10.05 11.24 -0.18
N TYR A 133 -8.91 11.59 -0.74
CA TYR A 133 -7.95 12.51 -0.13
C TYR A 133 -7.79 13.84 -0.88
N GLY A 134 -8.35 13.96 -2.07
CA GLY A 134 -8.11 15.07 -2.99
C GLY A 134 -6.76 14.94 -3.71
N GLU A 135 -6.61 15.67 -4.82
CA GLU A 135 -5.44 15.57 -5.73
C GLU A 135 -4.12 15.87 -5.01
N ASN A 136 -4.06 16.94 -4.20
CA ASN A 136 -2.82 17.36 -3.56
C ASN A 136 -2.29 16.32 -2.55
N VAL A 137 -3.18 15.78 -1.70
CA VAL A 137 -2.80 14.78 -0.70
C VAL A 137 -2.45 13.46 -1.37
N SER A 138 -3.20 13.05 -2.39
CA SER A 138 -2.91 11.84 -3.16
C SER A 138 -1.55 11.89 -3.83
N ARG A 139 -1.19 13.04 -4.40
CA ARG A 139 0.14 13.26 -4.96
C ARG A 139 1.23 13.22 -3.90
N ALA A 140 1.01 13.87 -2.75
CA ALA A 140 1.94 13.81 -1.63
C ALA A 140 2.15 12.36 -1.12
N ILE A 141 1.10 11.54 -1.11
CA ILE A 141 1.21 10.11 -0.78
C ILE A 141 2.14 9.39 -1.77
N LEU A 142 1.91 9.56 -3.08
CA LEU A 142 2.75 8.93 -4.10
C LEU A 142 4.21 9.39 -4.03
N ASP A 143 4.45 10.69 -3.86
CA ASP A 143 5.79 11.28 -3.83
C ASP A 143 6.60 10.82 -2.62
N ASN A 144 5.94 10.49 -1.50
CA ASN A 144 6.58 9.93 -0.31
C ASN A 144 6.76 8.40 -0.38
N CYS A 145 6.20 7.71 -1.36
CA CYS A 145 6.42 6.29 -1.58
C CYS A 145 7.78 6.08 -2.26
N GLY A 146 8.80 5.70 -1.50
CA GLY A 146 10.14 5.41 -2.06
C GLY A 146 10.19 4.21 -3.00
N ASN A 147 9.18 3.35 -2.95
CA ASN A 147 9.00 2.21 -3.84
C ASN A 147 7.56 2.19 -4.34
N MET A 148 7.37 1.84 -5.60
CA MET A 148 6.07 1.62 -6.19
C MET A 148 6.09 0.31 -6.97
N ILE A 149 5.08 -0.51 -6.76
CA ILE A 149 4.86 -1.75 -7.52
C ILE A 149 3.61 -1.54 -8.36
N TYR A 150 3.80 -1.45 -9.67
CA TYR A 150 2.72 -1.29 -10.63
C TYR A 150 2.34 -2.65 -11.21
N LEU A 151 1.10 -3.05 -10.98
CA LEU A 151 0.56 -4.30 -11.52
C LEU A 151 -0.21 -4.05 -12.83
N HIS A 152 -1.32 -3.33 -12.75
CA HIS A 152 -2.15 -3.00 -13.91
C HIS A 152 -3.20 -1.95 -13.56
N THR A 153 -3.52 -1.06 -14.49
CA THR A 153 -4.69 -0.15 -14.44
C THR A 153 -5.17 0.16 -15.84
N ARG A 154 -6.39 0.67 -15.96
CA ARG A 154 -6.95 1.22 -17.20
C ARG A 154 -7.07 2.73 -17.19
N GLU A 155 -6.70 3.39 -16.10
CA GLU A 155 -6.76 4.85 -15.95
C GLU A 155 -5.67 5.52 -16.79
N MET A 156 -6.05 6.21 -17.86
CA MET A 156 -5.11 6.81 -18.81
C MET A 156 -4.21 7.86 -18.19
N ASP A 157 -4.73 8.68 -17.26
CA ASP A 157 -3.94 9.70 -16.58
C ASP A 157 -2.86 9.07 -15.71
N PHE A 158 -3.21 8.01 -14.98
CA PHE A 158 -2.23 7.29 -14.17
C PHE A 158 -1.22 6.51 -15.03
N LEU A 159 -1.63 5.92 -16.15
CA LEU A 159 -0.73 5.30 -17.12
C LEU A 159 0.28 6.31 -17.68
N THR A 160 -0.19 7.53 -17.96
CA THR A 160 0.68 8.63 -18.42
C THR A 160 1.65 9.04 -17.31
N TYR A 161 1.19 9.13 -16.06
CA TYR A 161 2.04 9.40 -14.91
C TYR A 161 3.14 8.34 -14.76
N ILE A 162 2.80 7.05 -14.77
CA ILE A 162 3.73 5.92 -14.67
C ILE A 162 4.75 5.93 -15.81
N SER A 163 4.29 6.18 -17.04
CA SER A 163 5.16 6.27 -18.22
C SER A 163 6.19 7.40 -18.09
N ARG A 164 5.76 8.57 -17.60
CA ARG A 164 6.65 9.72 -17.34
C ARG A 164 7.60 9.44 -16.18
N LEU A 165 7.13 8.81 -15.12
CA LEU A 165 7.94 8.42 -13.96
C LEU A 165 9.07 7.46 -14.38
N ALA A 166 8.79 6.58 -15.32
CA ALA A 166 9.78 5.66 -15.87
C ALA A 166 10.92 6.39 -16.62
N GLY A 167 10.66 7.60 -17.13
CA GLY A 167 11.61 8.40 -17.88
C GLY A 167 11.68 8.05 -19.37
N ASN A 168 12.65 8.64 -20.04
CA ASN A 168 12.88 8.49 -21.48
C ASN A 168 14.23 7.82 -21.76
N ASN A 169 14.34 7.21 -22.92
CA ASN A 169 15.60 6.71 -23.47
C ASN A 169 16.42 7.85 -24.07
N GLU A 170 17.63 7.55 -24.58
CA GLU A 170 18.54 8.49 -25.22
C GLU A 170 17.96 9.20 -26.45
N TYR A 171 16.93 8.62 -27.08
CA TYR A 171 16.22 9.21 -28.23
C TYR A 171 14.98 10.04 -27.82
N GLY A 172 14.80 10.32 -26.53
CA GLY A 172 13.66 11.08 -26.00
C GLY A 172 12.32 10.33 -26.02
N ARG A 173 12.31 9.02 -26.32
CA ARG A 173 11.10 8.19 -26.27
C ARG A 173 10.88 7.63 -24.87
N PRO A 174 9.63 7.47 -24.41
CA PRO A 174 9.35 6.86 -23.12
C PRO A 174 10.01 5.49 -22.98
N LEU A 175 10.68 5.22 -21.84
CA LEU A 175 11.22 3.90 -21.53
C LEU A 175 10.14 2.84 -21.51
N ILE A 176 8.94 3.22 -21.05
CA ILE A 176 7.76 2.36 -21.04
C ILE A 176 6.60 3.17 -21.61
N SER A 177 6.06 2.76 -22.73
CA SER A 177 4.88 3.42 -23.30
C SER A 177 3.62 3.07 -22.52
N THR A 178 2.62 3.94 -22.56
CA THR A 178 1.28 3.69 -22.00
C THR A 178 0.66 2.41 -22.58
N SER A 179 0.88 2.16 -23.88
CA SER A 179 0.42 0.93 -24.54
C SER A 179 1.07 -0.34 -23.97
N ARG A 180 2.35 -0.29 -23.56
CA ARG A 180 3.01 -1.43 -22.91
C ARG A 180 2.46 -1.65 -21.49
N LEU A 181 2.24 -0.55 -20.75
CA LEU A 181 1.62 -0.60 -19.41
C LEU A 181 0.23 -1.24 -19.45
N GLN A 182 -0.57 -0.94 -20.46
CA GLN A 182 -1.90 -1.54 -20.64
C GLN A 182 -1.87 -3.03 -21.00
N ARG A 183 -0.76 -3.52 -21.54
CA ARG A 183 -0.60 -4.89 -22.02
C ARG A 183 0.27 -5.76 -21.12
N LEU A 184 0.54 -5.32 -19.90
CA LEU A 184 1.25 -6.14 -18.92
C LEU A 184 0.50 -7.46 -18.71
N GLN A 185 1.23 -8.56 -18.75
CA GLN A 185 0.71 -9.87 -18.47
C GLN A 185 0.40 -10.03 -16.97
N LYS A 186 -0.47 -10.97 -16.64
CA LYS A 186 -0.90 -11.20 -15.24
C LYS A 186 0.25 -11.50 -14.28
N ASN A 187 1.35 -12.06 -14.79
CA ASN A 187 2.56 -12.41 -14.04
C ASN A 187 3.71 -11.40 -14.20
N GLU A 188 3.44 -10.27 -14.86
CA GLU A 188 4.39 -9.18 -15.03
C GLU A 188 4.07 -8.02 -14.06
N THR A 189 5.10 -7.36 -13.56
CA THR A 189 4.97 -6.15 -12.75
C THR A 189 6.13 -5.21 -12.98
N ILE A 190 5.89 -3.91 -12.85
CA ILE A 190 6.95 -2.91 -12.91
C ILE A 190 7.23 -2.41 -11.51
N ILE A 191 8.49 -2.45 -11.13
CA ILE A 191 8.95 -2.05 -9.80
C ILE A 191 9.80 -0.79 -9.93
N PHE A 192 9.35 0.28 -9.33
CA PHE A 192 10.11 1.50 -9.09
C PHE A 192 10.75 1.41 -7.73
N HIS A 193 12.06 1.56 -7.66
CA HIS A 193 12.81 1.47 -6.40
C HIS A 193 13.76 2.66 -6.24
N GLY A 194 13.39 3.57 -5.37
CA GLY A 194 14.20 4.75 -5.07
C GLY A 194 14.55 5.55 -6.31
N ARG A 195 15.86 5.77 -6.54
CA ARG A 195 16.39 6.51 -7.69
C ARG A 195 16.88 5.59 -8.81
N CYS A 196 16.60 4.32 -8.73
CA CYS A 196 17.01 3.36 -9.77
C CYS A 196 16.08 3.41 -10.97
N CYS A 197 16.59 2.97 -12.12
CA CYS A 197 15.72 2.71 -13.27
C CYS A 197 14.66 1.67 -12.88
N PRO A 198 13.43 1.80 -13.39
CA PRO A 198 12.39 0.82 -13.13
C PRO A 198 12.77 -0.57 -13.65
N TYR A 199 12.31 -1.59 -12.96
CA TYR A 199 12.54 -2.99 -13.31
C TYR A 199 11.24 -3.63 -13.77
N LEU A 200 11.29 -4.39 -14.85
CA LEU A 200 10.25 -5.32 -15.22
C LEU A 200 10.53 -6.67 -14.52
N ALA A 201 9.64 -7.08 -13.65
CA ALA A 201 9.67 -8.43 -13.07
C ALA A 201 8.70 -9.31 -13.87
N GLU A 202 9.24 -10.38 -14.43
CA GLU A 202 8.51 -11.39 -15.19
C GLU A 202 8.35 -12.64 -14.31
N ASP A 203 7.37 -13.48 -14.61
CA ASP A 203 7.11 -14.73 -13.90
C ASP A 203 6.91 -14.55 -12.38
N VAL A 204 6.22 -13.48 -11.99
CA VAL A 204 5.80 -13.31 -10.59
C VAL A 204 4.80 -14.42 -10.26
N PRO A 205 5.11 -15.32 -9.31
CA PRO A 205 4.24 -16.43 -8.99
C PRO A 205 2.94 -15.92 -8.37
N LEU A 206 1.82 -16.52 -8.74
CA LEU A 206 0.56 -16.29 -8.04
C LEU A 206 0.63 -16.89 -6.63
N ILE A 207 -0.18 -16.37 -5.72
CA ILE A 207 -0.20 -16.82 -4.32
C ILE A 207 -0.44 -18.34 -4.20
N PHE A 208 -1.23 -18.91 -5.12
CA PHE A 208 -1.54 -20.34 -5.16
C PHE A 208 -0.37 -21.21 -5.65
N ASP A 209 0.56 -20.60 -6.38
CA ASP A 209 1.76 -21.27 -6.91
C ASP A 209 2.95 -21.11 -5.94
N TYR A 210 2.74 -20.40 -4.84
CA TYR A 210 3.79 -20.19 -3.85
C TYR A 210 4.07 -21.50 -3.10
N PRO A 211 5.35 -21.90 -2.96
CA PRO A 211 5.70 -23.19 -2.35
C PRO A 211 5.39 -23.26 -0.86
N ILE A 212 5.12 -22.13 -0.21
CA ILE A 212 4.76 -22.06 1.20
C ILE A 212 3.24 -22.13 1.33
N LYS A 213 2.75 -23.26 1.82
CA LYS A 213 1.33 -23.37 2.22
C LYS A 213 1.16 -22.69 3.57
N LEU A 214 0.32 -21.65 3.62
CA LEU A 214 -0.08 -21.00 4.87
C LEU A 214 -0.69 -22.06 5.80
N GLY A 215 -0.18 -22.14 7.05
CA GLY A 215 -0.70 -23.07 8.07
C GLY A 215 0.00 -24.44 8.12
N THR A 216 0.94 -24.75 7.25
CA THR A 216 1.85 -25.87 7.47
C THR A 216 3.09 -25.40 8.22
N GLU A 217 3.53 -26.17 9.23
CA GLU A 217 4.79 -25.93 9.94
C GLU A 217 5.90 -25.59 8.94
N LEU A 218 6.71 -24.59 9.25
CA LEU A 218 7.92 -24.24 8.51
C LEU A 218 8.93 -25.40 8.59
N ARG A 219 8.63 -26.49 7.92
CA ARG A 219 9.67 -27.46 7.57
C ARG A 219 10.55 -26.76 6.57
N SER A 220 11.83 -26.65 6.89
CA SER A 220 12.85 -26.14 5.99
C SER A 220 12.65 -26.73 4.60
N ALA A 221 12.05 -25.95 3.71
CA ALA A 221 11.92 -26.35 2.33
C ALA A 221 13.33 -26.63 1.78
N PRO A 222 13.56 -27.74 1.09
CA PRO A 222 14.84 -27.97 0.45
C PRO A 222 15.15 -26.76 -0.43
N GLN A 223 16.27 -26.12 -0.17
CA GLN A 223 16.72 -24.97 -0.95
C GLN A 223 16.93 -25.46 -2.40
N LYS A 224 15.94 -25.26 -3.25
CA LYS A 224 16.18 -25.37 -4.68
C LYS A 224 17.27 -24.36 -5.02
N PRO A 225 18.30 -24.76 -5.79
CA PRO A 225 19.35 -23.83 -6.18
C PRO A 225 18.66 -22.59 -6.78
N LYS A 226 18.94 -21.44 -6.19
CA LYS A 226 18.46 -20.15 -6.68
C LYS A 226 18.96 -20.02 -8.12
N LYS A 227 18.10 -20.27 -9.10
CA LYS A 227 18.36 -19.74 -10.41
C LYS A 227 18.43 -18.24 -10.22
N GLU A 228 19.59 -17.63 -10.38
CA GLU A 228 19.74 -16.20 -10.40
C GLU A 228 18.81 -15.66 -11.50
N LYS A 229 17.64 -15.20 -11.08
CA LYS A 229 16.75 -14.48 -11.97
C LYS A 229 17.47 -13.18 -12.30
N LYS A 230 18.05 -13.09 -13.49
CA LYS A 230 18.63 -11.84 -13.98
C LYS A 230 17.54 -10.79 -13.94
N ARG A 231 17.68 -9.82 -13.03
CA ARG A 231 16.84 -8.62 -13.02
C ARG A 231 17.15 -7.86 -14.29
N ARG A 232 16.27 -7.87 -15.25
CA ARG A 232 16.43 -7.12 -16.49
C ARG A 232 16.02 -5.67 -16.23
N ARG A 233 16.91 -4.72 -16.53
CA ARG A 233 16.52 -3.30 -16.58
C ARG A 233 15.54 -3.12 -17.74
N ILE A 234 14.51 -2.30 -17.57
CA ILE A 234 13.51 -2.08 -18.63
C ILE A 234 14.15 -1.59 -19.93
N GLY A 235 15.21 -0.78 -19.85
CA GLY A 235 15.98 -0.36 -21.02
C GLY A 235 16.62 -1.50 -21.82
N ASP A 236 16.91 -2.64 -21.17
CA ASP A 236 17.50 -3.81 -21.84
C ASP A 236 16.44 -4.70 -22.51
N VAL A 237 15.18 -4.62 -22.04
CA VAL A 237 14.05 -5.41 -22.56
C VAL A 237 13.37 -4.73 -23.75
N LEU A 238 13.46 -3.41 -23.82
CA LEU A 238 12.82 -2.59 -24.85
C LEU A 238 13.74 -2.21 -26.01
N LYS A 239 14.81 -2.94 -26.26
CA LYS A 239 15.52 -2.80 -27.53
C LYS A 239 14.52 -3.07 -28.66
N PRO A 240 14.37 -2.14 -29.62
CA PRO A 240 13.57 -2.41 -30.80
C PRO A 240 14.11 -3.70 -31.45
N PRO A 241 13.25 -4.54 -32.04
CA PRO A 241 13.73 -5.67 -32.80
C PRO A 241 14.74 -5.13 -33.84
N GLU A 242 15.90 -5.73 -33.88
CA GLU A 242 16.86 -5.45 -34.97
C GLU A 242 16.08 -5.70 -36.24
N LEU A 243 15.89 -4.63 -37.04
CA LEU A 243 15.39 -4.76 -38.40
C LEU A 243 16.44 -5.60 -39.12
N SER A 244 16.21 -6.91 -39.20
CA SER A 244 16.88 -7.76 -40.14
C SER A 244 16.62 -7.13 -41.51
N GLY A 245 17.70 -6.59 -42.11
CA GLY A 245 17.62 -6.07 -43.43
C GLY A 245 17.36 -7.18 -44.42
N ASP A 246 16.09 -7.33 -44.76
CA ASP A 246 15.64 -7.91 -46.01
C ASP A 246 14.77 -6.84 -46.68
N THR A 247 15.47 -5.93 -47.33
CA THR A 247 14.94 -5.24 -48.49
C THR A 247 14.90 -6.27 -49.61
N ASP A 248 13.73 -6.74 -49.89
CA ASP A 248 13.32 -7.19 -51.23
C ASP A 248 11.92 -7.86 -51.07
N VAL A 249 10.91 -7.13 -51.43
CA VAL A 249 9.75 -7.60 -52.19
C VAL A 249 8.73 -6.45 -52.30
N TRP A 250 8.88 -5.65 -53.35
CA TRP A 250 7.76 -5.05 -54.08
C TRP A 250 8.22 -4.90 -55.52
N ASP A 251 7.90 -5.89 -56.32
CA ASP A 251 7.57 -5.79 -57.73
C ASP A 251 6.12 -6.32 -57.92
#